data_d97c57c85cfd921f5da13618e9be0144
#
_entry.id   d97c57c85cfd921f5da13618e9be0144
#
_cell.length_a   1.000
_cell.length_b   1.000
_cell.length_c   1.000
_cell.angle_alpha   90.00
_cell.angle_beta   90.00
_cell.angle_gamma   90.00
#
_symmetry.space_group_name_H-M   'P 1'
#
loop_
_entity.id
_entity.type
_entity.pdbx_description
1 polymer ?
#
loop_
_entity_poly.entity_id
_entity_poly.type
_entity_poly.pdbx_seq_one_letter_code
_entity_poly.pdbx_strand_id
1 'polypeptide(L)'
;MAESMKGLHRTARCAELGESYIGKTVCMMGWVQKSRNKGGLIFTDLRDRSGILQILFEEQECGSEVFEKASELKQEYVIAVEGEVRSRGKDSNAALSTGSIELVAKSLRILAEADTPPFPIEADSKTKEELRLKYRYLDLRRPDLAKKIMTRARLSQLIRHFLSEEGFLEIETPTLIKSTPEGARDFLVPSRLHRGAFYALPQSPQLLKQLLMVSGMDRYFQLARCYRDEDLRADRQPEFTQVDMELSFVDIEDVLEVNERLLKYVFKEVCNVDIALPLQRMTWDYAMNHYGSDKPDLRFDMPLIELTEAVKDCGFSVFSDCAKAGGTVKGILLKNQAEMPRKKLDSYVEVVKGYHAKGLAWYGLTEDGTVKSSFAKFLSEEDAKRLVEASGLEKGDILLLVSDLKRNVVWDSLGALRLALGKELDLIDKTKWKFLWITEFPMFEYSEELGRYQAMHHPFTMPMEEDLHYLDTDLSKIRAKAYDIVLNGTELGGGSVRIHQSDVQEKMLEKLGFTPERANEQFGFLMQAFRYGVPPHAGLAYGLDRLAMWMVGAETIRDVIAFPKGKDGSDAMMDAPAEVFDPQQLLDLNIAVIAEEEKSE
;
A
#
# COMPACT_ATOMS: atom_id res chain seq x y z
N MET A 1 35.83 10.75 -25.83
CA MET A 1 35.19 9.57 -26.51
C MET A 1 35.15 8.40 -25.54
N ALA A 2 34.04 7.68 -25.52
CA ALA A 2 33.90 6.47 -24.70
C ALA A 2 34.96 5.41 -25.05
N GLU A 3 35.59 4.84 -24.04
CA GLU A 3 36.62 3.83 -24.16
C GLU A 3 36.07 2.42 -24.00
N SER A 4 36.74 1.45 -24.61
CA SER A 4 36.29 0.06 -24.58
C SER A 4 36.51 -0.60 -23.20
N MET A 5 35.56 -1.40 -22.78
CA MET A 5 35.65 -2.25 -21.59
C MET A 5 36.47 -3.54 -21.88
N LYS A 6 36.97 -3.74 -23.09
CA LYS A 6 37.69 -4.96 -23.48
C LYS A 6 38.89 -5.25 -22.56
N GLY A 7 38.94 -6.43 -22.02
CA GLY A 7 39.97 -6.89 -21.09
C GLY A 7 39.81 -6.47 -19.64
N LEU A 8 38.76 -5.70 -19.30
CA LEU A 8 38.47 -5.33 -17.94
C LEU A 8 37.36 -6.21 -17.34
N HIS A 9 37.55 -6.59 -16.09
CA HIS A 9 36.53 -7.28 -15.29
C HIS A 9 36.39 -6.61 -13.94
N ARG A 10 35.18 -6.23 -13.57
CA ARG A 10 34.91 -5.64 -12.27
C ARG A 10 35.18 -6.63 -11.17
N THR A 11 36.08 -6.31 -10.23
CA THR A 11 36.47 -7.19 -9.12
C THR A 11 35.37 -7.36 -8.10
N ALA A 12 34.76 -6.24 -7.66
CA ALA A 12 33.73 -6.21 -6.64
C ALA A 12 32.88 -4.94 -6.77
N ARG A 13 31.79 -4.84 -6.02
CA ARG A 13 31.09 -3.55 -5.83
C ARG A 13 31.81 -2.71 -4.78
N CYS A 14 31.56 -1.39 -4.79
CA CYS A 14 32.24 -0.44 -3.92
C CYS A 14 32.22 -0.85 -2.43
N ALA A 15 31.05 -1.12 -1.87
CA ALA A 15 30.92 -1.47 -0.45
C ALA A 15 31.27 -2.94 -0.12
N GLU A 16 31.59 -3.76 -1.10
CA GLU A 16 32.10 -5.12 -0.90
C GLU A 16 33.61 -5.14 -0.64
N LEU A 17 34.31 -4.01 -0.92
CA LEU A 17 35.70 -3.85 -0.55
C LEU A 17 35.82 -3.46 0.92
N GLY A 18 36.73 -4.13 1.62
CA GLY A 18 37.10 -3.84 2.99
C GLY A 18 38.61 -3.95 3.18
N GLU A 19 39.06 -3.89 4.42
CA GLU A 19 40.48 -3.95 4.78
C GLU A 19 41.21 -5.20 4.32
N SER A 20 40.50 -6.31 4.08
CA SER A 20 41.05 -7.56 3.51
C SER A 20 41.55 -7.42 2.08
N TYR A 21 41.25 -6.32 1.41
CA TYR A 21 41.72 -6.00 0.06
C TYR A 21 42.97 -5.11 0.05
N ILE A 22 43.42 -4.59 1.19
CA ILE A 22 44.62 -3.75 1.28
C ILE A 22 45.81 -4.50 0.66
N GLY A 23 46.54 -3.79 -0.22
CA GLY A 23 47.67 -4.32 -0.98
C GLY A 23 47.29 -5.16 -2.23
N LYS A 24 45.98 -5.35 -2.50
CA LYS A 24 45.51 -6.06 -3.71
C LYS A 24 45.21 -5.07 -4.83
N THR A 25 45.55 -5.45 -6.05
CA THR A 25 45.12 -4.77 -7.27
C THR A 25 43.70 -5.17 -7.61
N VAL A 26 42.80 -4.22 -7.82
CA VAL A 26 41.39 -4.42 -8.17
C VAL A 26 40.98 -3.51 -9.32
N CYS A 27 39.99 -3.95 -10.09
CA CYS A 27 39.29 -3.15 -11.10
C CYS A 27 37.90 -2.76 -10.57
N MET A 28 37.68 -1.46 -10.41
CA MET A 28 36.43 -0.90 -9.92
C MET A 28 35.72 -0.13 -11.04
N MET A 29 34.38 -0.24 -11.08
CA MET A 29 33.57 0.42 -12.11
C MET A 29 32.32 1.03 -11.46
N GLY A 30 31.97 2.22 -11.88
CA GLY A 30 30.80 2.94 -11.36
C GLY A 30 30.66 4.33 -11.96
N TRP A 31 29.85 5.13 -11.29
CA TRP A 31 29.59 6.53 -11.63
C TRP A 31 30.42 7.47 -10.76
N VAL A 32 30.96 8.52 -11.35
CA VAL A 32 31.62 9.60 -10.60
C VAL A 32 30.57 10.38 -9.84
N GLN A 33 30.57 10.27 -8.52
CA GLN A 33 29.68 11.11 -7.66
C GLN A 33 30.23 12.53 -7.53
N LYS A 34 31.52 12.66 -7.29
CA LYS A 34 32.22 13.94 -7.11
C LYS A 34 33.70 13.74 -7.37
N SER A 35 34.33 14.73 -8.01
CA SER A 35 35.78 14.78 -8.17
C SER A 35 36.33 16.11 -7.63
N ARG A 36 37.50 16.06 -6.98
CA ARG A 36 38.14 17.20 -6.31
C ARG A 36 39.64 17.17 -6.59
N ASN A 37 40.13 18.18 -7.31
CA ASN A 37 41.54 18.37 -7.56
C ASN A 37 42.14 19.27 -6.45
N LYS A 38 43.20 18.81 -5.79
CA LYS A 38 43.92 19.49 -4.70
C LYS A 38 45.41 19.62 -5.01
N GLY A 39 45.75 20.07 -6.24
CA GLY A 39 47.13 20.38 -6.61
C GLY A 39 48.06 19.15 -6.51
N GLY A 40 48.03 18.29 -7.53
CA GLY A 40 48.83 17.06 -7.59
C GLY A 40 48.16 15.79 -7.04
N LEU A 41 46.98 15.94 -6.40
CA LEU A 41 46.14 14.84 -5.96
C LEU A 41 44.70 15.05 -6.43
N ILE A 42 44.09 14.04 -7.03
CA ILE A 42 42.65 14.09 -7.40
C ILE A 42 41.93 13.00 -6.62
N PHE A 43 40.92 13.43 -5.84
CA PHE A 43 40.04 12.54 -5.10
C PHE A 43 38.71 12.42 -5.83
N THR A 44 38.37 11.22 -6.27
CA THR A 44 37.13 10.93 -6.97
C THR A 44 36.31 9.93 -6.17
N ASP A 45 35.08 10.31 -5.82
CA ASP A 45 34.11 9.45 -5.16
C ASP A 45 33.41 8.60 -6.24
N LEU A 46 33.74 7.33 -6.35
CA LEU A 46 33.13 6.36 -7.26
C LEU A 46 31.93 5.75 -6.58
N ARG A 47 30.75 5.87 -7.20
CA ARG A 47 29.49 5.34 -6.68
C ARG A 47 29.00 4.15 -7.49
N ASP A 48 28.48 3.16 -6.80
CA ASP A 48 27.60 2.14 -7.38
C ASP A 48 26.39 1.89 -6.45
N ARG A 49 25.58 0.87 -6.75
CA ARG A 49 24.37 0.56 -5.94
C ARG A 49 24.67 0.14 -4.49
N SER A 50 25.91 -0.29 -4.21
CA SER A 50 26.30 -0.75 -2.87
C SER A 50 26.80 0.39 -1.98
N GLY A 51 27.34 1.45 -2.59
CA GLY A 51 27.92 2.57 -1.85
C GLY A 51 28.91 3.38 -2.64
N ILE A 52 29.81 4.06 -1.93
CA ILE A 52 30.84 4.96 -2.48
C ILE A 52 32.21 4.45 -2.07
N LEU A 53 33.16 4.46 -3.01
CA LEU A 53 34.59 4.21 -2.76
C LEU A 53 35.39 5.42 -3.23
N GLN A 54 36.29 5.91 -2.38
CA GLN A 54 37.24 6.96 -2.77
C GLN A 54 38.33 6.40 -3.68
N ILE A 55 38.52 7.05 -4.82
CA ILE A 55 39.63 6.81 -5.74
C ILE A 55 40.61 7.97 -5.58
N LEU A 56 41.88 7.64 -5.42
CA LEU A 56 42.97 8.61 -5.37
C LEU A 56 43.81 8.50 -6.63
N PHE A 57 43.95 9.59 -7.37
CA PHE A 57 44.89 9.72 -8.48
C PHE A 57 46.06 10.57 -8.00
N GLU A 58 47.24 9.99 -7.98
CA GLU A 58 48.52 10.64 -7.71
C GLU A 58 49.36 10.55 -8.99
N GLU A 59 49.84 11.68 -9.50
CA GLU A 59 50.56 11.73 -10.78
C GLU A 59 51.78 10.78 -10.78
N GLN A 60 52.46 10.66 -9.63
CA GLN A 60 53.60 9.78 -9.45
C GLN A 60 53.25 8.28 -9.56
N GLU A 61 52.03 7.89 -9.21
CA GLU A 61 51.56 6.50 -9.22
C GLU A 61 50.85 6.11 -10.53
N CYS A 62 50.10 7.02 -11.13
CA CYS A 62 49.30 6.72 -12.32
C CYS A 62 49.90 7.28 -13.63
N GLY A 63 50.90 8.16 -13.53
CA GLY A 63 51.49 8.87 -14.68
C GLY A 63 50.66 10.08 -15.14
N SER A 64 51.33 11.01 -15.87
CA SER A 64 50.71 12.29 -16.26
C SER A 64 49.50 12.14 -17.16
N GLU A 65 49.46 11.17 -18.08
CA GLU A 65 48.34 10.92 -18.98
C GLU A 65 47.05 10.55 -18.23
N VAL A 66 47.15 9.62 -17.27
CA VAL A 66 46.01 9.19 -16.46
C VAL A 66 45.59 10.32 -15.51
N PHE A 67 46.56 11.08 -14.96
CA PHE A 67 46.29 12.20 -14.08
C PHE A 67 45.55 13.35 -14.80
N GLU A 68 45.99 13.74 -16.00
CA GLU A 68 45.32 14.72 -16.83
C GLU A 68 43.87 14.27 -17.14
N LYS A 69 43.70 13.03 -17.57
CA LYS A 69 42.39 12.44 -17.84
C LYS A 69 41.49 12.44 -16.59
N ALA A 70 42.04 12.15 -15.41
CA ALA A 70 41.30 12.22 -14.16
C ALA A 70 40.87 13.64 -13.79
N SER A 71 41.63 14.67 -14.21
CA SER A 71 41.28 16.07 -13.97
C SER A 71 40.05 16.53 -14.74
N GLU A 72 39.69 15.87 -15.84
CA GLU A 72 38.53 16.14 -16.70
C GLU A 72 37.26 15.41 -16.26
N LEU A 73 37.35 14.54 -15.24
CA LEU A 73 36.19 13.77 -14.77
C LEU A 73 35.09 14.70 -14.23
N LYS A 74 33.90 14.53 -14.79
CA LYS A 74 32.67 15.23 -14.36
C LYS A 74 31.74 14.26 -13.64
N GLN A 75 30.76 14.86 -12.94
CA GLN A 75 29.72 14.11 -12.25
C GLN A 75 28.96 13.21 -13.22
N GLU A 76 28.61 12.00 -12.76
CA GLU A 76 27.90 10.95 -13.49
C GLU A 76 28.64 10.33 -14.67
N TYR A 77 29.91 10.70 -14.95
CA TYR A 77 30.71 9.91 -15.86
C TYR A 77 30.81 8.47 -15.38
N VAL A 78 30.75 7.53 -16.31
CA VAL A 78 30.97 6.10 -16.02
C VAL A 78 32.42 5.77 -16.27
N ILE A 79 33.10 5.29 -15.23
CA ILE A 79 34.54 5.02 -15.30
C ILE A 79 34.88 3.59 -14.85
N ALA A 80 35.99 3.10 -15.36
CA ALA A 80 36.69 1.92 -14.86
C ALA A 80 38.08 2.33 -14.41
N VAL A 81 38.44 1.94 -13.19
CA VAL A 81 39.72 2.26 -12.57
C VAL A 81 40.36 0.99 -12.06
N GLU A 82 41.59 0.71 -12.50
CA GLU A 82 42.45 -0.35 -11.91
C GLU A 82 43.46 0.31 -11.00
N GLY A 83 43.68 -0.26 -9.82
CA GLY A 83 44.58 0.28 -8.84
C GLY A 83 44.74 -0.61 -7.63
N GLU A 84 45.55 -0.16 -6.69
CA GLU A 84 45.82 -0.86 -5.45
C GLU A 84 45.00 -0.31 -4.30
N VAL A 85 44.38 -1.16 -3.50
CA VAL A 85 43.64 -0.76 -2.30
C VAL A 85 44.62 -0.41 -1.20
N ARG A 86 44.49 0.79 -0.63
CA ARG A 86 45.33 1.31 0.45
C ARG A 86 44.48 1.69 1.67
N SER A 87 45.07 1.59 2.86
CA SER A 87 44.45 2.11 4.09
C SER A 87 44.57 3.63 4.14
N ARG A 88 43.48 4.30 4.54
CA ARG A 88 43.45 5.75 4.74
C ARG A 88 43.98 6.18 6.10
N GLY A 89 44.26 5.23 7.00
CA GLY A 89 44.81 5.51 8.31
C GLY A 89 44.02 6.59 9.07
N LYS A 90 44.71 7.71 9.42
CA LYS A 90 44.12 8.82 10.17
C LYS A 90 43.04 9.63 9.37
N ASP A 91 43.08 9.54 8.05
CA ASP A 91 42.13 10.22 7.13
C ASP A 91 40.86 9.38 6.84
N SER A 92 40.62 8.36 7.67
CA SER A 92 39.44 7.52 7.62
C SER A 92 38.15 8.34 7.72
N ASN A 93 37.15 8.04 6.90
CA ASN A 93 35.84 8.71 6.87
C ASN A 93 34.74 7.78 7.41
N ALA A 94 34.36 7.95 8.66
CA ALA A 94 33.34 7.12 9.32
C ALA A 94 31.93 7.23 8.69
N ALA A 95 31.68 8.23 7.83
CA ALA A 95 30.41 8.37 7.13
C ALA A 95 30.25 7.40 5.94
N LEU A 96 31.33 6.76 5.49
CA LEU A 96 31.32 5.79 4.40
C LEU A 96 31.63 4.40 4.94
N SER A 97 30.94 3.38 4.47
CA SER A 97 31.24 1.96 4.81
C SER A 97 32.64 1.52 4.35
N THR A 98 33.16 2.19 3.31
CA THR A 98 34.52 1.98 2.77
C THR A 98 35.52 3.02 3.27
N GLY A 99 35.15 3.81 4.27
CA GLY A 99 35.90 5.00 4.68
C GLY A 99 37.29 4.74 5.26
N SER A 100 37.62 3.51 5.66
CA SER A 100 38.97 3.12 6.13
C SER A 100 39.95 2.83 4.99
N ILE A 101 39.46 2.70 3.74
CA ILE A 101 40.26 2.35 2.56
C ILE A 101 40.03 3.36 1.42
N GLU A 102 40.95 3.34 0.46
CA GLU A 102 40.84 4.03 -0.82
C GLU A 102 41.51 3.20 -1.92
N LEU A 103 41.18 3.47 -3.17
CA LEU A 103 41.82 2.86 -4.33
C LEU A 103 42.83 3.87 -4.92
N VAL A 104 44.11 3.54 -4.88
CA VAL A 104 45.15 4.32 -5.57
C VAL A 104 45.20 3.87 -7.01
N ALA A 105 44.78 4.78 -7.91
CA ALA A 105 44.60 4.49 -9.32
C ALA A 105 45.95 4.27 -10.05
N LYS A 106 46.00 3.27 -10.90
CA LYS A 106 47.10 3.01 -11.86
C LYS A 106 46.65 3.19 -13.32
N SER A 107 45.36 2.91 -13.58
CA SER A 107 44.78 3.15 -14.89
C SER A 107 43.39 3.71 -14.80
N LEU A 108 42.93 4.43 -15.82
CA LEU A 108 41.60 4.98 -15.90
C LEU A 108 41.06 4.83 -17.34
N ARG A 109 39.83 4.32 -17.47
CA ARG A 109 39.06 4.39 -18.71
C ARG A 109 37.74 5.12 -18.47
N ILE A 110 37.39 6.04 -19.33
CA ILE A 110 36.08 6.70 -19.36
C ILE A 110 35.18 5.86 -20.26
N LEU A 111 34.27 5.08 -19.64
CA LEU A 111 33.37 4.18 -20.36
C LEU A 111 32.19 4.93 -20.99
N ALA A 112 31.74 6.00 -20.33
CA ALA A 112 30.75 6.92 -20.88
C ALA A 112 30.88 8.30 -20.24
N GLU A 113 30.79 9.33 -21.05
CA GLU A 113 30.61 10.71 -20.60
C GLU A 113 29.13 10.95 -20.24
N ALA A 114 28.85 12.00 -19.48
CA ALA A 114 27.49 12.39 -19.08
C ALA A 114 27.31 13.90 -19.16
N ASP A 115 26.13 14.31 -19.55
CA ASP A 115 25.68 15.70 -19.36
C ASP A 115 25.40 15.98 -17.89
N THR A 116 25.31 17.26 -17.53
CA THR A 116 24.94 17.66 -16.17
C THR A 116 23.52 17.19 -15.86
N PRO A 117 23.32 16.39 -14.79
CA PRO A 117 21.99 15.92 -14.42
C PRO A 117 21.02 17.08 -14.14
N PRO A 118 19.72 16.95 -14.47
CA PRO A 118 18.72 17.99 -14.24
C PRO A 118 18.43 18.26 -12.76
N PHE A 119 18.91 17.39 -11.87
CA PHE A 119 18.87 17.55 -10.42
C PHE A 119 20.03 16.78 -9.75
N PRO A 120 20.42 17.18 -8.53
CA PRO A 120 21.46 16.47 -7.78
C PRO A 120 21.04 15.03 -7.43
N ILE A 121 21.96 14.07 -7.64
CA ILE A 121 21.75 12.65 -7.28
C ILE A 121 22.26 12.44 -5.86
N GLU A 122 21.46 12.90 -4.89
CA GLU A 122 21.76 12.90 -3.47
C GLU A 122 20.55 12.35 -2.68
N ALA A 123 20.78 11.88 -1.46
CA ALA A 123 19.70 11.54 -0.54
C ALA A 123 18.86 12.79 -0.21
N ASP A 124 17.61 12.60 0.19
CA ASP A 124 16.69 13.65 0.65
C ASP A 124 16.53 14.85 -0.32
N SER A 125 16.57 14.56 -1.62
CA SER A 125 16.41 15.58 -2.65
C SER A 125 15.08 16.34 -2.54
N LYS A 126 15.16 17.69 -2.60
CA LYS A 126 13.99 18.59 -2.61
C LYS A 126 13.42 18.80 -4.02
N THR A 127 13.90 18.07 -5.02
CA THR A 127 13.42 18.13 -6.40
C THR A 127 11.96 17.69 -6.48
N LYS A 128 11.14 18.45 -7.22
CA LYS A 128 9.72 18.16 -7.43
C LYS A 128 9.53 16.75 -8.03
N GLU A 129 8.47 16.06 -7.60
CA GLU A 129 8.17 14.69 -8.03
C GLU A 129 8.06 14.57 -9.56
N GLU A 130 7.42 15.51 -10.25
CA GLU A 130 7.25 15.52 -11.70
C GLU A 130 8.58 15.43 -12.46
N LEU A 131 9.58 16.23 -12.05
CA LEU A 131 10.90 16.18 -12.66
C LEU A 131 11.63 14.88 -12.36
N ARG A 132 11.48 14.36 -11.14
CA ARG A 132 12.05 13.06 -10.74
C ARG A 132 11.42 11.89 -11.49
N LEU A 133 10.12 11.94 -11.76
CA LEU A 133 9.42 10.92 -12.57
C LEU A 133 9.84 10.98 -14.04
N LYS A 134 10.01 12.17 -14.60
CA LYS A 134 10.50 12.33 -15.98
C LYS A 134 11.91 11.76 -16.18
N TYR A 135 12.79 11.91 -15.21
CA TYR A 135 14.14 11.35 -15.22
C TYR A 135 14.30 10.23 -14.20
N ARG A 136 13.32 9.33 -14.11
CA ARG A 136 13.25 8.30 -13.07
C ARG A 136 14.50 7.41 -13.00
N TYR A 137 15.13 7.14 -14.13
CA TYR A 137 16.39 6.39 -14.19
C TYR A 137 17.56 7.10 -13.48
N LEU A 138 17.55 8.44 -13.38
CA LEU A 138 18.49 9.20 -12.56
C LEU A 138 18.07 9.22 -11.09
N ASP A 139 16.77 9.39 -10.83
CA ASP A 139 16.21 9.37 -9.48
C ASP A 139 16.51 8.04 -8.77
N LEU A 140 16.45 6.92 -9.51
CA LEU A 140 16.80 5.57 -9.01
C LEU A 140 18.28 5.41 -8.64
N ARG A 141 19.17 6.32 -9.05
CA ARG A 141 20.58 6.34 -8.61
C ARG A 141 20.75 6.96 -7.22
N ARG A 142 19.75 7.66 -6.70
CA ARG A 142 19.79 8.23 -5.35
C ARG A 142 19.83 7.12 -4.32
N PRO A 143 20.73 7.21 -3.30
CA PRO A 143 20.95 6.10 -2.37
C PRO A 143 19.73 5.76 -1.52
N ASP A 144 18.93 6.76 -1.14
CA ASP A 144 17.69 6.59 -0.38
C ASP A 144 16.62 5.84 -1.19
N LEU A 145 16.39 6.22 -2.45
CA LEU A 145 15.43 5.57 -3.32
C LEU A 145 15.92 4.17 -3.77
N ALA A 146 17.19 4.06 -4.16
CA ALA A 146 17.79 2.77 -4.50
C ALA A 146 17.65 1.75 -3.37
N LYS A 147 17.87 2.16 -2.10
CA LYS A 147 17.67 1.33 -0.92
C LYS A 147 16.23 0.82 -0.81
N LYS A 148 15.22 1.66 -1.09
CA LYS A 148 13.82 1.25 -1.05
C LYS A 148 13.52 0.14 -2.09
N ILE A 149 14.01 0.30 -3.32
CA ILE A 149 13.86 -0.71 -4.38
C ILE A 149 14.60 -2.01 -4.04
N MET A 150 15.83 -1.91 -3.49
CA MET A 150 16.58 -3.10 -3.04
C MET A 150 15.88 -3.82 -1.89
N THR A 151 15.28 -3.08 -0.95
CA THR A 151 14.48 -3.66 0.14
C THR A 151 13.28 -4.40 -0.40
N ARG A 152 12.55 -3.83 -1.37
CA ARG A 152 11.45 -4.53 -2.05
C ARG A 152 11.91 -5.82 -2.74
N ALA A 153 13.05 -5.80 -3.42
CA ALA A 153 13.63 -6.99 -4.05
C ALA A 153 13.97 -8.07 -3.00
N ARG A 154 14.56 -7.68 -1.87
CA ARG A 154 14.84 -8.58 -0.75
C ARG A 154 13.57 -9.17 -0.16
N LEU A 155 12.55 -8.35 0.07
CA LEU A 155 11.24 -8.78 0.55
C LEU A 155 10.63 -9.85 -0.36
N SER A 156 10.64 -9.62 -1.68
CA SER A 156 10.13 -10.60 -2.66
C SER A 156 10.86 -11.95 -2.58
N GLN A 157 12.18 -11.94 -2.39
CA GLN A 157 12.95 -13.17 -2.23
C GLN A 157 12.61 -13.91 -0.92
N LEU A 158 12.44 -13.19 0.17
CA LEU A 158 12.08 -13.76 1.48
C LEU A 158 10.69 -14.38 1.45
N ILE A 159 9.71 -13.72 0.81
CA ILE A 159 8.36 -14.26 0.63
C ILE A 159 8.40 -15.57 -0.17
N ARG A 160 9.10 -15.60 -1.30
CA ARG A 160 9.27 -16.81 -2.09
C ARG A 160 9.91 -17.94 -1.30
N HIS A 161 10.96 -17.64 -0.57
CA HIS A 161 11.65 -18.63 0.25
C HIS A 161 10.70 -19.23 1.31
N PHE A 162 10.04 -18.36 2.09
CA PHE A 162 9.11 -18.81 3.13
C PHE A 162 7.98 -19.66 2.56
N LEU A 163 7.29 -19.18 1.53
CA LEU A 163 6.15 -19.91 0.96
C LEU A 163 6.55 -21.23 0.33
N SER A 164 7.72 -21.30 -0.30
CA SER A 164 8.24 -22.56 -0.85
C SER A 164 8.55 -23.57 0.26
N GLU A 165 9.13 -23.15 1.38
CA GLU A 165 9.37 -24.02 2.55
C GLU A 165 8.05 -24.47 3.22
N GLU A 166 6.98 -23.68 3.15
CA GLU A 166 5.63 -24.05 3.60
C GLU A 166 4.87 -24.94 2.59
N GLY A 167 5.53 -25.37 1.51
CA GLY A 167 4.97 -26.28 0.50
C GLY A 167 4.08 -25.64 -0.55
N PHE A 168 4.14 -24.32 -0.70
CA PHE A 168 3.42 -23.64 -1.78
C PHE A 168 4.18 -23.75 -3.10
N LEU A 169 3.44 -23.90 -4.18
CA LEU A 169 3.92 -23.86 -5.54
C LEU A 169 3.76 -22.46 -6.13
N GLU A 170 4.85 -21.86 -6.63
CA GLU A 170 4.75 -20.63 -7.40
C GLU A 170 4.27 -20.96 -8.83
N ILE A 171 3.04 -20.54 -9.17
CA ILE A 171 2.43 -20.84 -10.46
C ILE A 171 1.96 -19.54 -11.10
N GLU A 172 2.45 -19.25 -12.31
CA GLU A 172 2.00 -18.10 -13.09
C GLU A 172 0.64 -18.34 -13.73
N THR A 173 -0.20 -17.31 -13.72
CA THR A 173 -1.49 -17.30 -14.40
C THR A 173 -1.48 -16.32 -15.58
N PRO A 174 -2.31 -16.52 -16.61
CA PRO A 174 -2.38 -15.62 -17.75
C PRO A 174 -2.74 -14.18 -17.37
N THR A 175 -2.17 -13.21 -18.08
CA THR A 175 -2.57 -11.80 -18.00
C THR A 175 -3.57 -11.40 -19.09
N LEU A 176 -3.72 -12.18 -20.15
CA LEU A 176 -4.76 -12.01 -21.17
C LEU A 176 -5.92 -12.94 -20.86
N ILE A 177 -6.90 -12.44 -20.12
CA ILE A 177 -8.06 -13.21 -19.66
C ILE A 177 -9.37 -12.65 -20.22
N LYS A 178 -10.47 -13.31 -19.93
CA LYS A 178 -11.81 -12.76 -20.15
C LYS A 178 -12.12 -11.71 -19.07
N SER A 179 -12.81 -10.63 -19.46
CA SER A 179 -13.33 -9.65 -18.51
C SER A 179 -14.21 -10.33 -17.45
N THR A 180 -13.90 -10.07 -16.18
CA THR A 180 -14.63 -10.58 -15.02
C THR A 180 -14.89 -9.45 -14.05
N PRO A 181 -16.13 -9.23 -13.60
CA PRO A 181 -16.46 -8.12 -12.71
C PRO A 181 -15.96 -8.44 -11.29
N GLU A 182 -14.84 -7.81 -10.88
CA GLU A 182 -14.24 -7.92 -9.54
C GLU A 182 -14.30 -6.60 -8.73
N GLY A 183 -15.09 -5.61 -9.20
CA GLY A 183 -15.28 -4.34 -8.50
C GLY A 183 -14.72 -3.11 -9.22
N ALA A 184 -13.49 -3.17 -9.75
CA ALA A 184 -12.90 -2.10 -10.57
C ALA A 184 -13.28 -2.23 -12.06
N ARG A 185 -12.96 -1.21 -12.87
CA ARG A 185 -13.00 -1.33 -14.32
C ARG A 185 -11.76 -2.08 -14.82
N ASP A 186 -11.97 -2.87 -15.88
CA ASP A 186 -10.92 -3.62 -16.55
C ASP A 186 -10.20 -2.77 -17.59
N PHE A 187 -8.89 -2.97 -17.75
CA PHE A 187 -8.18 -2.56 -18.95
C PHE A 187 -8.41 -3.57 -20.07
N LEU A 188 -8.97 -3.13 -21.19
CA LEU A 188 -9.29 -3.98 -22.32
C LEU A 188 -8.16 -4.01 -23.35
N VAL A 189 -7.86 -5.21 -23.86
CA VAL A 189 -6.87 -5.44 -24.91
C VAL A 189 -7.55 -6.06 -26.12
N PRO A 190 -7.62 -5.39 -27.27
CA PRO A 190 -8.30 -5.89 -28.45
C PRO A 190 -7.56 -7.08 -29.06
N SER A 191 -8.35 -8.05 -29.59
CA SER A 191 -7.81 -9.23 -30.26
C SER A 191 -7.73 -9.03 -31.78
N ARG A 192 -6.53 -9.11 -32.35
CA ARG A 192 -6.35 -9.09 -33.80
C ARG A 192 -6.92 -10.34 -34.50
N LEU A 193 -6.86 -11.49 -33.83
CA LEU A 193 -7.33 -12.77 -34.39
C LEU A 193 -8.84 -12.94 -34.30
N HIS A 194 -9.49 -12.35 -33.31
CA HIS A 194 -10.94 -12.44 -33.10
C HIS A 194 -11.52 -11.03 -33.14
N ARG A 195 -11.95 -10.60 -34.32
CA ARG A 195 -12.47 -9.25 -34.56
C ARG A 195 -13.66 -8.93 -33.65
N GLY A 196 -13.64 -7.77 -33.01
CA GLY A 196 -14.66 -7.34 -32.06
C GLY A 196 -14.62 -8.02 -30.71
N ALA A 197 -13.65 -8.91 -30.46
CA ALA A 197 -13.41 -9.51 -29.16
C ALA A 197 -12.21 -8.86 -28.45
N PHE A 198 -12.27 -8.84 -27.12
CA PHE A 198 -11.25 -8.26 -26.26
C PHE A 198 -10.81 -9.24 -25.19
N TYR A 199 -9.52 -9.22 -24.87
CA TYR A 199 -9.02 -9.68 -23.59
C TYR A 199 -9.17 -8.56 -22.57
N ALA A 200 -9.16 -8.91 -21.30
CA ALA A 200 -8.98 -7.97 -20.19
C ALA A 200 -7.69 -8.29 -19.45
N LEU A 201 -7.05 -7.25 -18.88
CA LEU A 201 -5.96 -7.45 -17.94
C LEU A 201 -6.54 -7.79 -16.56
N PRO A 202 -5.98 -8.76 -15.80
CA PRO A 202 -6.58 -9.26 -14.58
C PRO A 202 -6.52 -8.24 -13.44
N GLN A 203 -7.64 -8.07 -12.74
CA GLN A 203 -7.68 -7.31 -11.48
C GLN A 203 -7.02 -8.08 -10.34
N SER A 204 -7.12 -9.41 -10.40
CA SER A 204 -6.46 -10.40 -9.57
C SER A 204 -6.53 -11.77 -10.24
N PRO A 205 -5.73 -12.77 -9.83
CA PRO A 205 -5.85 -14.15 -10.35
C PRO A 205 -6.98 -14.96 -9.69
N GLN A 206 -8.01 -14.32 -9.11
CA GLN A 206 -9.02 -14.94 -8.25
C GLN A 206 -9.67 -16.20 -8.82
N LEU A 207 -10.14 -16.18 -10.06
CA LEU A 207 -10.81 -17.33 -10.66
C LEU A 207 -9.82 -18.45 -11.01
N LEU A 208 -8.64 -18.07 -11.45
CA LEU A 208 -7.60 -19.03 -11.87
C LEU A 208 -6.99 -19.78 -10.68
N LYS A 209 -6.77 -19.11 -9.55
CA LYS A 209 -6.26 -19.79 -8.36
C LYS A 209 -7.26 -20.79 -7.77
N GLN A 210 -8.57 -20.51 -7.85
CA GLN A 210 -9.60 -21.49 -7.48
C GLN A 210 -9.57 -22.72 -8.41
N LEU A 211 -9.36 -22.52 -9.72
CA LEU A 211 -9.18 -23.64 -10.66
C LEU A 211 -7.90 -24.44 -10.35
N LEU A 212 -6.85 -23.82 -9.84
CA LEU A 212 -5.64 -24.54 -9.38
C LEU A 212 -5.96 -25.44 -8.18
N MET A 213 -6.86 -25.00 -7.28
CA MET A 213 -7.33 -25.86 -6.18
C MET A 213 -8.14 -27.05 -6.71
N VAL A 214 -9.05 -26.82 -7.65
CA VAL A 214 -9.77 -27.91 -8.36
C VAL A 214 -8.78 -28.86 -9.07
N SER A 215 -7.67 -28.34 -9.56
CA SER A 215 -6.61 -29.12 -10.24
C SER A 215 -5.72 -29.90 -9.28
N GLY A 216 -5.93 -29.79 -7.96
CA GLY A 216 -5.15 -30.53 -6.95
C GLY A 216 -3.77 -29.95 -6.69
N MET A 217 -3.53 -28.65 -6.98
CA MET A 217 -2.25 -27.99 -6.70
C MET A 217 -2.04 -27.69 -5.20
N ASP A 218 -3.05 -27.91 -4.39
CA ASP A 218 -3.08 -27.90 -2.93
C ASP A 218 -2.71 -26.55 -2.29
N ARG A 219 -1.51 -26.03 -2.52
CA ARG A 219 -1.04 -24.72 -2.06
C ARG A 219 -0.39 -23.96 -3.19
N TYR A 220 -0.95 -22.83 -3.55
CA TYR A 220 -0.51 -21.96 -4.62
C TYR A 220 -0.10 -20.60 -4.10
N PHE A 221 0.94 -20.00 -4.69
CA PHE A 221 1.17 -18.57 -4.60
C PHE A 221 1.71 -17.99 -5.92
N GLN A 222 1.62 -16.68 -6.04
CA GLN A 222 2.18 -15.93 -7.15
C GLN A 222 2.50 -14.49 -6.73
N LEU A 223 3.61 -13.92 -7.20
CA LEU A 223 3.79 -12.47 -7.19
C LEU A 223 3.11 -11.91 -8.45
N ALA A 224 1.80 -11.73 -8.37
CA ALA A 224 0.93 -11.44 -9.50
C ALA A 224 0.92 -9.95 -9.87
N ARG A 225 1.04 -9.64 -11.18
CA ARG A 225 0.71 -8.30 -11.69
C ARG A 225 -0.78 -8.17 -11.81
N CYS A 226 -1.31 -7.11 -11.21
CA CYS A 226 -2.73 -6.79 -11.18
C CYS A 226 -2.95 -5.40 -11.79
N TYR A 227 -4.12 -5.21 -12.41
CA TYR A 227 -4.46 -4.02 -13.17
C TYR A 227 -5.86 -3.56 -12.79
N ARG A 228 -6.02 -2.29 -12.41
CA ARG A 228 -7.32 -1.71 -12.05
C ARG A 228 -7.42 -0.29 -12.56
N ASP A 229 -8.45 -0.02 -13.36
CA ASP A 229 -8.77 1.33 -13.82
C ASP A 229 -9.64 2.04 -12.77
N GLU A 230 -8.96 2.62 -11.80
CA GLU A 230 -9.54 3.30 -10.62
C GLU A 230 -8.87 4.66 -10.39
N ASP A 231 -9.50 5.49 -9.56
CA ASP A 231 -8.91 6.74 -9.10
C ASP A 231 -7.60 6.52 -8.34
N LEU A 232 -6.57 7.23 -8.73
CA LEU A 232 -5.23 7.10 -8.15
C LEU A 232 -5.12 7.83 -6.81
N ARG A 233 -4.41 7.19 -5.87
CA ARG A 233 -4.10 7.73 -4.54
C ARG A 233 -2.62 7.49 -4.20
N ALA A 234 -2.18 7.96 -3.04
CA ALA A 234 -0.81 7.72 -2.58
C ALA A 234 -0.44 6.22 -2.49
N ASP A 235 -1.42 5.37 -2.21
CA ASP A 235 -1.32 3.92 -2.04
C ASP A 235 -2.03 3.11 -3.15
N ARG A 236 -2.38 3.74 -4.28
CA ARG A 236 -3.00 3.09 -5.44
C ARG A 236 -2.29 3.46 -6.74
N GLN A 237 -2.10 2.46 -7.59
CA GLN A 237 -1.56 2.56 -8.95
C GLN A 237 -2.44 1.73 -9.89
N PRO A 238 -2.54 2.09 -11.19
CA PRO A 238 -3.36 1.35 -12.15
C PRO A 238 -2.80 -0.05 -12.41
N GLU A 239 -1.53 -0.25 -12.14
CA GLU A 239 -0.83 -1.52 -12.16
C GLU A 239 0.02 -1.69 -10.89
N PHE A 240 -0.10 -2.82 -10.23
CA PHE A 240 0.57 -3.10 -8.96
C PHE A 240 0.86 -4.61 -8.82
N THR A 241 1.55 -4.98 -7.75
CA THR A 241 1.88 -6.39 -7.51
C THR A 241 1.21 -6.89 -6.25
N GLN A 242 0.56 -8.05 -6.33
CA GLN A 242 0.07 -8.79 -5.18
C GLN A 242 0.95 -10.00 -4.88
N VAL A 243 1.11 -10.31 -3.59
CA VAL A 243 1.46 -11.67 -3.14
C VAL A 243 0.14 -12.39 -2.98
N ASP A 244 -0.23 -13.16 -3.98
CA ASP A 244 -1.48 -13.88 -4.01
C ASP A 244 -1.28 -15.35 -3.64
N MET A 245 -2.18 -15.91 -2.82
CA MET A 245 -2.10 -17.30 -2.37
C MET A 245 -3.47 -17.95 -2.22
N GLU A 246 -3.49 -19.28 -2.39
CA GLU A 246 -4.68 -20.10 -2.18
C GLU A 246 -4.27 -21.47 -1.62
N LEU A 247 -5.07 -22.02 -0.69
CA LEU A 247 -4.83 -23.28 0.00
C LEU A 247 -6.09 -24.14 -0.04
N SER A 248 -5.92 -25.45 -0.25
CA SER A 248 -6.99 -26.44 -0.18
C SER A 248 -7.07 -27.07 1.22
N PHE A 249 -8.27 -27.56 1.56
CA PHE A 249 -8.54 -28.29 2.82
C PHE A 249 -8.25 -27.45 4.08
N VAL A 250 -8.61 -26.19 4.05
CA VAL A 250 -8.37 -25.21 5.13
C VAL A 250 -9.62 -24.42 5.46
N ASP A 251 -9.66 -23.87 6.67
CA ASP A 251 -10.61 -22.86 7.12
C ASP A 251 -9.86 -21.57 7.52
N ILE A 252 -10.54 -20.59 8.10
CA ILE A 252 -10.03 -19.26 8.44
C ILE A 252 -8.72 -19.34 9.22
N GLU A 253 -8.69 -20.05 10.34
CA GLU A 253 -7.52 -20.05 11.23
C GLU A 253 -6.26 -20.64 10.59
N ASP A 254 -6.40 -21.63 9.70
CA ASP A 254 -5.26 -22.20 8.96
C ASP A 254 -4.57 -21.14 8.08
N VAL A 255 -5.38 -20.29 7.41
CA VAL A 255 -4.86 -19.22 6.58
C VAL A 255 -4.23 -18.12 7.42
N LEU A 256 -4.90 -17.72 8.53
CA LEU A 256 -4.38 -16.69 9.43
C LEU A 256 -3.03 -17.12 10.01
N GLU A 257 -2.90 -18.36 10.48
CA GLU A 257 -1.68 -18.88 11.10
C GLU A 257 -0.47 -18.86 10.13
N VAL A 258 -0.64 -19.35 8.91
CA VAL A 258 0.43 -19.31 7.88
C VAL A 258 0.86 -17.88 7.62
N ASN A 259 -0.09 -16.95 7.49
CA ASN A 259 0.18 -15.56 7.20
C ASN A 259 0.82 -14.82 8.39
N GLU A 260 0.46 -15.14 9.61
CA GLU A 260 1.12 -14.63 10.81
C GLU A 260 2.60 -15.03 10.85
N ARG A 261 2.93 -16.29 10.53
CA ARG A 261 4.32 -16.76 10.44
C ARG A 261 5.08 -16.07 9.31
N LEU A 262 4.45 -15.87 8.14
CA LEU A 262 5.03 -15.11 7.03
C LEU A 262 5.37 -13.68 7.45
N LEU A 263 4.42 -12.96 8.03
CA LEU A 263 4.63 -11.58 8.50
C LEU A 263 5.74 -11.51 9.55
N LYS A 264 5.71 -12.38 10.54
CA LYS A 264 6.78 -12.46 11.56
C LYS A 264 8.14 -12.65 10.92
N TYR A 265 8.26 -13.58 9.97
CA TYR A 265 9.51 -13.86 9.28
C TYR A 265 10.01 -12.65 8.47
N VAL A 266 9.19 -12.08 7.59
CA VAL A 266 9.65 -11.00 6.71
C VAL A 266 9.93 -9.70 7.47
N PHE A 267 9.16 -9.36 8.51
CA PHE A 267 9.42 -8.19 9.34
C PHE A 267 10.69 -8.35 10.19
N LYS A 268 10.96 -9.56 10.66
CA LYS A 268 12.22 -9.84 11.36
C LYS A 268 13.42 -9.66 10.44
N GLU A 269 13.37 -10.24 9.24
CA GLU A 269 14.48 -10.24 8.28
C GLU A 269 14.73 -8.87 7.61
N VAL A 270 13.69 -8.06 7.41
CA VAL A 270 13.80 -6.77 6.71
C VAL A 270 13.95 -5.60 7.69
N CYS A 271 13.14 -5.57 8.74
CA CYS A 271 13.03 -4.43 9.65
C CYS A 271 13.62 -4.70 11.04
N ASN A 272 14.07 -5.93 11.32
CA ASN A 272 14.45 -6.42 12.65
C ASN A 272 13.33 -6.23 13.70
N VAL A 273 12.07 -6.32 13.28
CA VAL A 273 10.90 -6.26 14.16
C VAL A 273 10.47 -7.68 14.51
N ASP A 274 10.32 -7.95 15.80
CA ASP A 274 9.79 -9.24 16.27
C ASP A 274 8.30 -9.10 16.58
N ILE A 275 7.48 -9.78 15.80
CA ILE A 275 6.02 -9.76 15.93
C ILE A 275 5.59 -10.86 16.89
N ALA A 276 4.89 -10.50 17.95
CA ALA A 276 4.29 -11.47 18.87
C ALA A 276 3.07 -12.15 18.21
N LEU A 277 3.00 -13.46 18.29
CA LEU A 277 1.90 -14.27 17.78
C LEU A 277 1.13 -14.96 18.93
N PRO A 278 -0.18 -15.24 18.78
CA PRO A 278 -1.02 -14.87 17.64
C PRO A 278 -1.31 -13.38 17.56
N LEU A 279 -1.64 -12.86 16.36
CA LEU A 279 -2.06 -11.47 16.19
C LEU A 279 -3.45 -11.25 16.81
N GLN A 280 -3.73 -10.02 17.19
CA GLN A 280 -5.05 -9.64 17.68
C GLN A 280 -6.12 -9.88 16.60
N ARG A 281 -7.26 -10.44 16.98
CA ARG A 281 -8.45 -10.59 16.15
C ARG A 281 -9.54 -9.64 16.61
N MET A 282 -10.25 -9.06 15.66
CA MET A 282 -11.34 -8.13 15.91
C MET A 282 -12.43 -8.35 14.86
N THR A 283 -13.69 -8.44 15.27
CA THR A 283 -14.78 -8.50 14.31
C THR A 283 -14.98 -7.15 13.62
N TRP A 284 -15.48 -7.15 12.40
CA TRP A 284 -15.81 -5.94 11.67
C TRP A 284 -16.78 -5.04 12.45
N ASP A 285 -17.82 -5.62 13.03
CA ASP A 285 -18.81 -4.86 13.83
C ASP A 285 -18.16 -4.16 15.04
N TYR A 286 -17.24 -4.86 15.74
CA TYR A 286 -16.49 -4.25 16.83
C TYR A 286 -15.59 -3.12 16.34
N ALA A 287 -14.86 -3.30 15.24
CA ALA A 287 -13.97 -2.30 14.68
C ALA A 287 -14.74 -1.03 14.28
N MET A 288 -15.87 -1.18 13.57
CA MET A 288 -16.71 -0.07 13.16
C MET A 288 -17.34 0.64 14.36
N ASN A 289 -17.85 -0.09 15.34
CA ASN A 289 -18.48 0.50 16.51
C ASN A 289 -17.51 1.23 17.44
N HIS A 290 -16.24 0.79 17.52
CA HIS A 290 -15.27 1.37 18.45
C HIS A 290 -14.25 2.31 17.80
N TYR A 291 -14.03 2.21 16.50
CA TYR A 291 -13.02 3.01 15.81
C TYR A 291 -13.53 3.72 14.56
N GLY A 292 -14.76 3.41 14.12
CA GLY A 292 -15.35 3.99 12.91
C GLY A 292 -14.60 3.61 11.63
N SER A 293 -13.95 2.44 11.64
CA SER A 293 -13.14 1.97 10.49
C SER A 293 -12.91 0.47 10.58
N ASP A 294 -12.95 -0.21 9.45
CA ASP A 294 -12.54 -1.60 9.26
C ASP A 294 -11.01 -1.80 9.25
N LYS A 295 -10.24 -0.72 9.33
CA LYS A 295 -8.78 -0.70 9.42
C LYS A 295 -8.30 0.29 10.47
N PRO A 296 -8.60 0.04 11.76
CA PRO A 296 -8.28 0.98 12.84
C PRO A 296 -6.77 1.09 13.07
N ASP A 297 -6.31 2.33 13.32
CA ASP A 297 -4.97 2.56 13.83
C ASP A 297 -4.97 2.38 15.35
N LEU A 298 -4.32 1.31 15.82
CA LEU A 298 -4.23 0.97 17.24
C LEU A 298 -2.95 1.47 17.91
N ARG A 299 -2.20 2.37 17.28
CA ARG A 299 -1.00 2.99 17.88
C ARG A 299 -1.34 4.01 18.95
N PHE A 300 -2.58 4.47 18.98
CA PHE A 300 -3.13 5.36 20.00
C PHE A 300 -4.52 4.88 20.42
N ASP A 301 -4.89 5.17 21.66
CA ASP A 301 -6.24 4.94 22.18
C ASP A 301 -7.18 6.02 21.62
N MET A 302 -8.42 6.01 21.93
CA MET A 302 -9.50 6.93 21.56
C MET A 302 -10.67 6.17 20.89
N PRO A 303 -11.31 5.26 21.60
CA PRO A 303 -12.47 4.55 21.07
C PRO A 303 -13.68 5.50 20.95
N LEU A 304 -14.57 5.16 20.02
CA LEU A 304 -15.89 5.81 19.91
C LEU A 304 -16.77 5.34 21.07
N ILE A 305 -17.48 6.27 21.67
CA ILE A 305 -18.38 6.02 22.80
C ILE A 305 -19.83 6.01 22.30
N GLU A 306 -20.58 4.96 22.63
CA GLU A 306 -22.00 4.85 22.33
C GLU A 306 -22.82 5.72 23.31
N LEU A 307 -23.60 6.63 22.79
CA LEU A 307 -24.33 7.62 23.59
C LEU A 307 -25.83 7.71 23.27
N THR A 308 -26.30 6.90 22.30
CA THR A 308 -27.71 6.97 21.83
C THR A 308 -28.73 6.90 22.98
N GLU A 309 -28.61 5.92 23.87
CA GLU A 309 -29.54 5.77 25.00
C GLU A 309 -29.39 6.89 26.04
N ALA A 310 -28.16 7.41 26.23
CA ALA A 310 -27.94 8.51 27.18
C ALA A 310 -28.62 9.83 26.77
N VAL A 311 -28.82 10.03 25.45
CA VAL A 311 -29.38 11.28 24.90
C VAL A 311 -30.79 11.14 24.31
N LYS A 312 -31.39 9.93 24.36
CA LYS A 312 -32.66 9.59 23.71
C LYS A 312 -33.82 10.49 24.14
N ASP A 313 -33.84 10.87 25.40
CA ASP A 313 -34.91 11.69 25.99
C ASP A 313 -34.43 13.10 26.40
N CYS A 314 -33.25 13.52 25.95
CA CYS A 314 -32.72 14.84 26.25
C CYS A 314 -33.47 15.95 25.50
N GLY A 315 -33.38 17.17 26.02
CA GLY A 315 -34.06 18.36 25.44
C GLY A 315 -33.43 18.84 24.11
N PHE A 316 -32.31 18.27 23.66
CA PHE A 316 -31.70 18.63 22.38
C PHE A 316 -32.27 17.75 21.25
N SER A 317 -33.22 18.30 20.49
CA SER A 317 -34.03 17.58 19.50
C SER A 317 -33.18 16.86 18.43
N VAL A 318 -32.01 17.41 18.03
CA VAL A 318 -31.13 16.77 17.06
C VAL A 318 -30.71 15.35 17.50
N PHE A 319 -30.49 15.16 18.80
CA PHE A 319 -30.13 13.85 19.34
C PHE A 319 -31.33 13.00 19.68
N SER A 320 -32.31 13.60 20.41
CA SER A 320 -33.48 12.83 20.86
C SER A 320 -34.35 12.36 19.69
N ASP A 321 -34.56 13.18 18.66
CA ASP A 321 -35.33 12.78 17.48
C ASP A 321 -34.57 11.70 16.67
N CYS A 322 -33.26 11.88 16.53
CA CYS A 322 -32.40 10.87 15.87
C CYS A 322 -32.48 9.51 16.58
N ALA A 323 -32.30 9.49 17.90
CA ALA A 323 -32.33 8.26 18.69
C ALA A 323 -33.72 7.60 18.67
N LYS A 324 -34.82 8.38 18.78
CA LYS A 324 -36.20 7.88 18.69
C LYS A 324 -36.56 7.33 17.33
N ALA A 325 -35.95 7.85 16.27
CA ALA A 325 -36.12 7.36 14.90
C ALA A 325 -35.24 6.14 14.57
N GLY A 326 -34.50 5.57 15.55
CA GLY A 326 -33.61 4.41 15.35
C GLY A 326 -32.23 4.75 14.82
N GLY A 327 -31.84 6.03 14.82
CA GLY A 327 -30.52 6.49 14.49
C GLY A 327 -29.49 6.27 15.61
N THR A 328 -28.26 6.67 15.38
CA THR A 328 -27.13 6.46 16.27
C THR A 328 -26.49 7.79 16.67
N VAL A 329 -26.15 7.92 17.96
CA VAL A 329 -25.36 9.04 18.49
C VAL A 329 -24.11 8.49 19.17
N LYS A 330 -22.95 8.85 18.63
CA LYS A 330 -21.65 8.45 19.20
C LYS A 330 -20.76 9.67 19.40
N GLY A 331 -19.74 9.51 20.24
CA GLY A 331 -18.78 10.57 20.50
C GLY A 331 -17.35 10.09 20.65
N ILE A 332 -16.44 11.06 20.62
CA ILE A 332 -15.03 10.92 20.96
C ILE A 332 -14.73 11.80 22.17
N LEU A 333 -14.14 11.21 23.21
CA LEU A 333 -13.70 11.92 24.39
C LEU A 333 -12.22 12.30 24.27
N LEU A 334 -11.94 13.60 24.39
CA LEU A 334 -10.59 14.13 24.41
C LEU A 334 -10.22 14.57 25.82
N LYS A 335 -9.21 13.92 26.40
CA LYS A 335 -8.71 14.26 27.71
C LYS A 335 -7.91 15.57 27.69
N ASN A 336 -8.13 16.42 28.70
CA ASN A 336 -7.42 17.70 28.91
C ASN A 336 -7.55 18.70 27.72
N GLN A 337 -8.68 18.70 26.99
CA GLN A 337 -8.92 19.56 25.84
C GLN A 337 -10.19 20.46 25.97
N ALA A 338 -10.70 20.66 27.18
CA ALA A 338 -11.89 21.49 27.42
C ALA A 338 -11.75 22.97 26.97
N GLU A 339 -10.50 23.46 26.93
CA GLU A 339 -10.16 24.82 26.50
C GLU A 339 -9.88 24.95 25.00
N MET A 340 -10.23 23.94 24.21
CA MET A 340 -10.00 23.94 22.76
C MET A 340 -10.62 25.17 22.09
N PRO A 341 -9.86 25.93 21.27
CA PRO A 341 -10.37 27.15 20.64
C PRO A 341 -11.51 26.86 19.66
N ARG A 342 -12.51 27.76 19.62
CA ARG A 342 -13.69 27.65 18.75
C ARG A 342 -13.29 27.41 17.27
N LYS A 343 -12.30 28.15 16.76
CA LYS A 343 -11.82 28.02 15.39
C LYS A 343 -11.35 26.58 15.10
N LYS A 344 -10.81 25.89 16.09
CA LYS A 344 -10.37 24.52 15.98
C LYS A 344 -11.56 23.56 15.89
N LEU A 345 -12.52 23.73 16.78
CA LEU A 345 -13.77 22.96 16.74
C LEU A 345 -14.49 23.13 15.39
N ASP A 346 -14.51 24.35 14.85
CA ASP A 346 -15.10 24.63 13.55
C ASP A 346 -14.35 23.92 12.40
N SER A 347 -13.02 23.76 12.50
CA SER A 347 -12.26 22.95 11.52
C SER A 347 -12.62 21.47 11.55
N TYR A 348 -12.97 20.92 12.71
CA TYR A 348 -13.42 19.53 12.83
C TYR A 348 -14.84 19.32 12.31
N VAL A 349 -15.67 20.35 12.34
CA VAL A 349 -16.99 20.31 11.65
C VAL A 349 -16.81 20.03 10.16
N GLU A 350 -15.83 20.66 9.52
CA GLU A 350 -15.57 20.42 8.08
C GLU A 350 -15.02 19.01 7.82
N VAL A 351 -14.25 18.44 8.75
CA VAL A 351 -13.82 17.04 8.65
C VAL A 351 -15.03 16.10 8.62
N VAL A 352 -15.94 16.21 9.59
CA VAL A 352 -17.11 15.31 9.66
C VAL A 352 -18.11 15.54 8.53
N LYS A 353 -18.27 16.77 8.03
CA LYS A 353 -19.09 17.07 6.85
C LYS A 353 -18.57 16.43 5.58
N GLY A 354 -17.25 16.29 5.45
CA GLY A 354 -16.62 15.55 4.34
C GLY A 354 -17.08 14.08 4.26
N TYR A 355 -17.65 13.55 5.33
CA TYR A 355 -18.22 12.20 5.44
C TYR A 355 -19.75 12.23 5.65
N HIS A 356 -20.41 13.27 5.13
CA HIS A 356 -21.86 13.45 5.09
C HIS A 356 -22.56 13.70 6.45
N ALA A 357 -21.81 13.88 7.54
CA ALA A 357 -22.42 14.32 8.80
C ALA A 357 -22.97 15.74 8.67
N LYS A 358 -24.16 16.00 9.28
CA LYS A 358 -24.79 17.30 9.24
C LYS A 358 -24.07 18.35 10.09
N GLY A 359 -23.27 17.91 11.07
CA GLY A 359 -22.52 18.78 11.97
C GLY A 359 -21.80 17.99 13.07
N LEU A 360 -21.08 18.73 13.90
CA LEU A 360 -20.38 18.22 15.08
C LEU A 360 -20.87 19.00 16.32
N ALA A 361 -21.46 18.29 17.28
CA ALA A 361 -21.76 18.85 18.57
C ALA A 361 -20.60 18.61 19.54
N TRP A 362 -20.45 19.46 20.55
CA TRP A 362 -19.41 19.31 21.55
C TRP A 362 -19.86 19.76 22.94
N TYR A 363 -19.29 19.08 23.95
CA TYR A 363 -19.57 19.36 25.37
C TYR A 363 -18.26 19.25 26.15
N GLY A 364 -17.75 20.36 26.68
CA GLY A 364 -16.53 20.43 27.45
C GLY A 364 -16.81 20.80 28.91
N LEU A 365 -16.04 20.24 29.83
CA LEU A 365 -16.06 20.55 31.26
C LEU A 365 -14.69 21.08 31.66
N THR A 366 -14.57 22.36 31.89
CA THR A 366 -13.28 22.99 32.26
C THR A 366 -12.82 22.57 33.66
N GLU A 367 -11.55 22.82 33.99
CA GLU A 367 -10.98 22.46 35.29
C GLU A 367 -11.73 23.07 36.49
N ASP A 368 -12.26 24.29 36.35
CA ASP A 368 -13.07 24.94 37.36
C ASP A 368 -14.51 24.41 37.44
N GLY A 369 -14.88 23.49 36.55
CA GLY A 369 -16.22 22.90 36.46
C GLY A 369 -17.21 23.69 35.60
N THR A 370 -16.75 24.70 34.85
CA THR A 370 -17.60 25.43 33.92
C THR A 370 -17.88 24.60 32.68
N VAL A 371 -19.15 24.56 32.26
CA VAL A 371 -19.57 23.87 31.03
C VAL A 371 -19.41 24.79 29.82
N LYS A 372 -18.66 24.37 28.84
CA LYS A 372 -18.59 24.97 27.50
C LYS A 372 -19.19 23.99 26.51
N SER A 373 -20.22 24.37 25.75
CA SER A 373 -20.90 23.42 24.86
C SER A 373 -21.67 24.15 23.76
N SER A 374 -21.83 23.43 22.61
CA SER A 374 -22.72 23.90 21.54
C SER A 374 -24.20 23.67 21.83
N PHE A 375 -24.59 22.83 22.81
CA PHE A 375 -25.96 22.39 23.03
C PHE A 375 -26.39 22.31 24.52
N ALA A 376 -25.52 22.58 25.50
CA ALA A 376 -25.83 22.43 26.91
C ALA A 376 -27.09 23.23 27.37
N LYS A 377 -27.37 24.36 26.73
CA LYS A 377 -28.56 25.16 27.02
C LYS A 377 -29.91 24.44 26.79
N PHE A 378 -29.87 23.31 26.08
CA PHE A 378 -31.06 22.49 25.82
C PHE A 378 -31.15 21.28 26.76
N LEU A 379 -30.15 21.05 27.61
CA LEU A 379 -30.11 19.91 28.53
C LEU A 379 -30.64 20.31 29.90
N SER A 380 -31.43 19.43 30.53
CA SER A 380 -31.68 19.48 31.97
C SER A 380 -30.42 19.05 32.74
N GLU A 381 -30.38 19.34 34.06
CA GLU A 381 -29.27 18.85 34.91
C GLU A 381 -29.16 17.33 34.89
N GLU A 382 -30.27 16.62 34.81
CA GLU A 382 -30.32 15.16 34.75
C GLU A 382 -29.81 14.65 33.40
N ASP A 383 -30.16 15.32 32.28
CA ASP A 383 -29.61 14.97 30.95
C ASP A 383 -28.10 15.17 30.91
N ALA A 384 -27.62 16.30 31.43
CA ALA A 384 -26.19 16.58 31.49
C ALA A 384 -25.43 15.55 32.33
N LYS A 385 -25.99 15.15 33.48
CA LYS A 385 -25.43 14.10 34.34
C LYS A 385 -25.37 12.76 33.63
N ARG A 386 -26.43 12.31 32.95
CA ARG A 386 -26.44 11.07 32.17
C ARG A 386 -25.39 11.09 31.06
N LEU A 387 -25.26 12.21 30.35
CA LEU A 387 -24.25 12.36 29.29
C LEU A 387 -22.83 12.24 29.86
N VAL A 388 -22.53 12.91 30.97
CA VAL A 388 -21.25 12.89 31.64
C VAL A 388 -20.91 11.46 32.14
N GLU A 389 -21.86 10.80 32.79
CA GLU A 389 -21.69 9.42 33.28
C GLU A 389 -21.45 8.43 32.12
N ALA A 390 -22.28 8.51 31.07
CA ALA A 390 -22.16 7.60 29.93
C ALA A 390 -20.89 7.81 29.11
N SER A 391 -20.40 9.05 29.03
CA SER A 391 -19.17 9.37 28.27
C SER A 391 -17.89 9.21 29.08
N GLY A 392 -17.95 9.13 30.41
CA GLY A 392 -16.76 9.15 31.27
C GLY A 392 -16.02 10.49 31.24
N LEU A 393 -16.75 11.59 30.92
CA LEU A 393 -16.19 12.94 30.83
C LEU A 393 -15.85 13.47 32.24
N GLU A 394 -14.64 13.93 32.40
CA GLU A 394 -14.10 14.52 33.62
C GLU A 394 -13.76 16.00 33.42
N LYS A 395 -13.38 16.67 34.50
CA LYS A 395 -12.89 18.06 34.43
C LYS A 395 -11.64 18.13 33.57
N GLY A 396 -11.56 19.12 32.71
CA GLY A 396 -10.53 19.31 31.72
C GLY A 396 -10.83 18.67 30.38
N ASP A 397 -11.86 17.82 30.24
CA ASP A 397 -12.16 17.04 29.03
C ASP A 397 -13.18 17.72 28.11
N ILE A 398 -13.15 17.33 26.82
CA ILE A 398 -14.17 17.67 25.83
C ILE A 398 -14.69 16.43 25.13
N LEU A 399 -15.98 16.32 24.96
CA LEU A 399 -16.67 15.29 24.19
C LEU A 399 -17.15 15.88 22.87
N LEU A 400 -16.82 15.21 21.75
CA LEU A 400 -17.22 15.56 20.39
C LEU A 400 -18.22 14.53 19.89
N LEU A 401 -19.40 14.95 19.40
CA LEU A 401 -20.53 14.05 19.11
C LEU A 401 -21.04 14.24 17.68
N VAL A 402 -21.36 13.09 17.03
CA VAL A 402 -22.07 13.05 15.75
C VAL A 402 -23.31 12.18 15.90
N SER A 403 -24.39 12.55 15.21
CA SER A 403 -25.66 11.80 15.14
C SER A 403 -26.16 11.72 13.70
N ASP A 404 -26.60 10.56 13.29
CA ASP A 404 -27.31 10.36 12.01
C ASP A 404 -28.21 9.12 12.07
N LEU A 405 -29.22 9.07 11.18
CA LEU A 405 -30.05 7.88 10.97
C LEU A 405 -29.25 6.74 10.29
N LYS A 406 -28.29 7.10 9.43
CA LYS A 406 -27.40 6.17 8.78
C LYS A 406 -26.17 5.93 9.66
N ARG A 407 -26.04 4.74 10.20
CA ARG A 407 -24.94 4.34 11.09
C ARG A 407 -23.56 4.57 10.45
N ASN A 408 -23.44 4.30 9.14
CA ASN A 408 -22.19 4.52 8.40
C ASN A 408 -21.73 5.98 8.43
N VAL A 409 -22.64 6.94 8.33
CA VAL A 409 -22.30 8.38 8.42
C VAL A 409 -21.65 8.70 9.77
N VAL A 410 -22.16 8.12 10.86
CA VAL A 410 -21.60 8.32 12.21
C VAL A 410 -20.23 7.68 12.32
N TRP A 411 -20.08 6.44 11.84
CA TRP A 411 -18.82 5.71 11.87
C TRP A 411 -17.72 6.40 11.04
N ASP A 412 -17.99 6.67 9.77
CA ASP A 412 -17.01 7.26 8.85
C ASP A 412 -16.58 8.65 9.31
N SER A 413 -17.53 9.46 9.77
CA SER A 413 -17.27 10.82 10.28
C SER A 413 -16.37 10.80 11.52
N LEU A 414 -16.73 9.97 12.51
CA LEU A 414 -15.95 9.88 13.75
C LEU A 414 -14.63 9.12 13.54
N GLY A 415 -14.57 8.12 12.67
CA GLY A 415 -13.34 7.45 12.28
C GLY A 415 -12.33 8.40 11.65
N ALA A 416 -12.79 9.24 10.70
CA ALA A 416 -11.97 10.28 10.09
C ALA A 416 -11.52 11.33 11.10
N LEU A 417 -12.44 11.79 11.96
CA LEU A 417 -12.15 12.75 13.03
C LEU A 417 -11.11 12.17 14.01
N ARG A 418 -11.26 10.91 14.41
CA ARG A 418 -10.31 10.18 15.28
C ARG A 418 -8.88 10.23 14.70
N LEU A 419 -8.72 9.94 13.42
CA LEU A 419 -7.41 9.99 12.75
C LEU A 419 -6.85 11.42 12.66
N ALA A 420 -7.69 12.40 12.37
CA ALA A 420 -7.29 13.81 12.35
C ALA A 420 -6.78 14.26 13.72
N LEU A 421 -7.53 13.96 14.77
CA LEU A 421 -7.17 14.24 16.16
C LEU A 421 -5.86 13.52 16.57
N GLY A 422 -5.74 12.24 16.25
CA GLY A 422 -4.54 11.45 16.55
C GLY A 422 -3.25 12.03 15.94
N LYS A 423 -3.34 12.52 14.70
CA LYS A 423 -2.24 13.21 14.01
C LYS A 423 -1.92 14.56 14.63
N GLU A 424 -2.95 15.35 14.88
CA GLU A 424 -2.82 16.73 15.28
C GLU A 424 -2.36 16.90 16.74
N LEU A 425 -2.79 16.00 17.61
CA LEU A 425 -2.39 15.96 19.01
C LEU A 425 -1.12 15.10 19.24
N ASP A 426 -0.46 14.66 18.15
CA ASP A 426 0.75 13.83 18.18
C ASP A 426 0.62 12.55 19.04
N LEU A 427 -0.58 11.92 18.99
CA LEU A 427 -0.87 10.72 19.77
C LEU A 427 -0.37 9.44 19.10
N ILE A 428 -0.04 9.50 17.81
CA ILE A 428 0.36 8.34 17.01
C ILE A 428 1.83 8.01 17.26
N ASP A 429 2.09 6.96 18.03
CA ASP A 429 3.46 6.45 18.24
C ASP A 429 3.99 5.77 16.96
N LYS A 430 4.82 6.49 16.22
CA LYS A 430 5.39 6.03 14.94
C LYS A 430 6.39 4.88 15.09
N THR A 431 6.80 4.55 16.30
CA THR A 431 7.73 3.43 16.57
C THR A 431 7.01 2.10 16.70
N LYS A 432 5.70 2.11 16.89
CA LYS A 432 4.89 0.91 17.10
C LYS A 432 4.42 0.28 15.79
N TRP A 433 4.44 -1.03 15.79
CA TRP A 433 3.87 -1.89 14.75
C TRP A 433 2.67 -2.64 15.34
N LYS A 434 1.46 -2.22 14.97
CA LYS A 434 0.19 -2.78 15.47
C LYS A 434 -0.50 -3.53 14.34
N PHE A 435 -0.34 -4.85 14.37
CA PHE A 435 -1.03 -5.77 13.46
C PHE A 435 -2.32 -6.26 14.10
N LEU A 436 -3.36 -6.43 13.29
CA LEU A 436 -4.59 -7.09 13.71
C LEU A 436 -5.30 -7.70 12.50
N TRP A 437 -6.08 -8.73 12.76
CA TRP A 437 -7.05 -9.27 11.82
C TRP A 437 -8.41 -8.64 12.06
N ILE A 438 -9.06 -8.21 10.98
CA ILE A 438 -10.50 -7.92 10.98
C ILE A 438 -11.20 -9.12 10.35
N THR A 439 -12.24 -9.63 11.00
CA THR A 439 -12.98 -10.83 10.62
C THR A 439 -14.48 -10.57 10.65
N GLU A 440 -15.27 -11.53 10.19
CA GLU A 440 -16.74 -11.48 10.24
C GLU A 440 -17.32 -10.25 9.57
N PHE A 441 -16.84 -9.92 8.38
CA PHE A 441 -17.41 -8.83 7.58
C PHE A 441 -18.87 -9.11 7.21
N PRO A 442 -19.72 -8.09 7.00
CA PRO A 442 -20.99 -8.29 6.33
C PRO A 442 -20.78 -8.95 4.97
N MET A 443 -21.63 -9.90 4.64
CA MET A 443 -21.56 -10.58 3.32
C MET A 443 -22.05 -9.67 2.21
N PHE A 444 -23.07 -8.86 2.49
CA PHE A 444 -23.76 -8.00 1.55
C PHE A 444 -23.78 -6.55 2.02
N GLU A 445 -23.67 -5.65 1.06
CA GLU A 445 -23.89 -4.22 1.22
C GLU A 445 -25.01 -3.76 0.27
N TYR A 446 -25.96 -2.96 0.77
CA TYR A 446 -27.01 -2.42 -0.07
C TYR A 446 -26.53 -1.15 -0.79
N SER A 447 -26.50 -1.20 -2.11
CA SER A 447 -26.21 -0.02 -2.94
C SER A 447 -27.50 0.76 -3.24
N GLU A 448 -27.61 1.97 -2.72
CA GLU A 448 -28.72 2.89 -3.01
C GLU A 448 -28.73 3.27 -4.50
N GLU A 449 -27.56 3.41 -5.14
CA GLU A 449 -27.39 3.75 -6.55
C GLU A 449 -27.94 2.65 -7.46
N LEU A 450 -27.62 1.39 -7.16
CA LEU A 450 -28.06 0.24 -7.95
C LEU A 450 -29.42 -0.32 -7.50
N GLY A 451 -29.93 0.11 -6.35
CA GLY A 451 -31.20 -0.36 -5.78
C GLY A 451 -31.18 -1.86 -5.41
N ARG A 452 -30.00 -2.43 -5.15
CA ARG A 452 -29.81 -3.86 -4.86
C ARG A 452 -28.63 -4.12 -3.93
N TYR A 453 -28.57 -5.33 -3.40
CA TYR A 453 -27.41 -5.82 -2.67
C TYR A 453 -26.22 -6.11 -3.60
N GLN A 454 -25.01 -5.84 -3.10
CA GLN A 454 -23.73 -6.20 -3.69
C GLN A 454 -22.97 -7.06 -2.68
N ALA A 455 -22.04 -7.89 -3.16
CA ALA A 455 -21.08 -8.54 -2.27
C ALA A 455 -20.10 -7.49 -1.73
N MET A 456 -19.85 -7.50 -0.44
CA MET A 456 -18.90 -6.57 0.18
C MET A 456 -17.45 -6.85 -0.27
N HIS A 457 -17.09 -8.14 -0.48
CA HIS A 457 -15.80 -8.55 -1.01
C HIS A 457 -15.95 -9.03 -2.47
N HIS A 458 -16.34 -10.27 -2.68
CA HIS A 458 -16.57 -10.84 -4.01
C HIS A 458 -17.61 -11.98 -3.95
N PRO A 459 -18.26 -12.35 -5.08
CA PRO A 459 -19.36 -13.30 -5.09
C PRO A 459 -19.00 -14.76 -4.77
N PHE A 460 -17.71 -15.06 -4.60
CA PHE A 460 -17.21 -16.41 -4.27
C PHE A 460 -16.85 -16.59 -2.80
N THR A 461 -17.07 -15.56 -1.97
CA THR A 461 -16.85 -15.61 -0.52
C THR A 461 -17.90 -16.48 0.15
N MET A 462 -17.47 -17.40 1.03
CA MET A 462 -18.37 -18.25 1.80
C MET A 462 -19.04 -17.45 2.92
N PRO A 463 -20.37 -17.51 3.06
CA PRO A 463 -21.06 -17.07 4.28
C PRO A 463 -20.64 -17.90 5.50
N MET A 464 -20.79 -17.34 6.70
CA MET A 464 -20.74 -18.16 7.92
C MET A 464 -21.82 -19.23 7.87
N GLU A 465 -21.51 -20.47 8.24
CA GLU A 465 -22.43 -21.60 8.13
C GLU A 465 -23.71 -21.38 8.95
N GLU A 466 -23.58 -20.80 10.14
CA GLU A 466 -24.70 -20.47 11.00
C GLU A 466 -25.64 -19.42 10.43
N ASP A 467 -25.18 -18.59 9.49
CA ASP A 467 -25.93 -17.50 8.88
C ASP A 467 -26.60 -17.91 7.54
N LEU A 468 -26.31 -19.09 7.00
CA LEU A 468 -26.84 -19.55 5.71
C LEU A 468 -28.38 -19.50 5.61
N HIS A 469 -29.07 -19.71 6.73
CA HIS A 469 -30.54 -19.64 6.77
C HIS A 469 -31.10 -18.25 6.51
N TYR A 470 -30.29 -17.18 6.64
CA TYR A 470 -30.68 -15.82 6.31
C TYR A 470 -30.67 -15.52 4.82
N LEU A 471 -30.08 -16.37 3.97
CA LEU A 471 -30.09 -16.18 2.51
C LEU A 471 -31.50 -16.02 1.93
N ASP A 472 -32.49 -16.67 2.54
CA ASP A 472 -33.87 -16.63 2.10
C ASP A 472 -34.74 -15.65 2.91
N THR A 473 -34.20 -14.96 3.92
CA THR A 473 -34.99 -14.12 4.84
C THR A 473 -34.43 -12.69 5.00
N ASP A 474 -33.13 -12.51 5.31
CA ASP A 474 -32.56 -11.19 5.61
C ASP A 474 -31.06 -11.16 5.31
N LEU A 475 -30.70 -10.69 4.11
CA LEU A 475 -29.32 -10.62 3.65
C LEU A 475 -28.41 -9.72 4.51
N SER A 476 -28.99 -8.75 5.22
CA SER A 476 -28.22 -7.81 6.06
C SER A 476 -27.61 -8.44 7.31
N LYS A 477 -28.05 -9.65 7.68
CA LYS A 477 -27.56 -10.39 8.85
C LYS A 477 -26.47 -11.40 8.55
N ILE A 478 -26.16 -11.61 7.28
CA ILE A 478 -25.19 -12.63 6.87
C ILE A 478 -23.78 -12.09 7.01
N ARG A 479 -22.95 -12.78 7.79
CA ARG A 479 -21.52 -12.53 7.91
C ARG A 479 -20.76 -13.39 6.91
N ALA A 480 -19.67 -12.85 6.40
CA ALA A 480 -18.76 -13.51 5.48
C ALA A 480 -17.61 -14.20 6.24
N LYS A 481 -17.15 -15.34 5.78
CA LYS A 481 -15.86 -15.94 6.17
C LYS A 481 -14.71 -15.19 5.48
N ALA A 482 -14.67 -13.85 5.68
CA ALA A 482 -13.67 -12.95 5.15
C ALA A 482 -12.79 -12.40 6.27
N TYR A 483 -11.56 -12.06 5.93
CA TYR A 483 -10.56 -11.55 6.86
C TYR A 483 -9.59 -10.61 6.15
N ASP A 484 -9.29 -9.48 6.81
CA ASP A 484 -8.29 -8.52 6.36
C ASP A 484 -7.19 -8.37 7.40
N ILE A 485 -5.95 -8.31 6.95
CA ILE A 485 -4.80 -7.97 7.80
C ILE A 485 -4.53 -6.49 7.74
N VAL A 486 -4.54 -5.87 8.90
CA VAL A 486 -4.36 -4.42 9.07
C VAL A 486 -3.07 -4.15 9.81
N LEU A 487 -2.31 -3.16 9.35
CA LEU A 487 -1.14 -2.61 10.01
C LEU A 487 -1.28 -1.10 10.17
N ASN A 488 -1.29 -0.61 11.41
CA ASN A 488 -1.20 0.81 11.69
C ASN A 488 -2.23 1.68 10.93
N GLY A 489 -3.46 1.20 10.81
CA GLY A 489 -4.51 1.91 10.08
C GLY A 489 -4.54 1.69 8.57
N THR A 490 -3.77 0.73 8.07
CA THR A 490 -3.71 0.39 6.65
C THR A 490 -3.98 -1.09 6.46
N GLU A 491 -4.90 -1.43 5.57
CA GLU A 491 -5.08 -2.79 5.08
C GLU A 491 -3.87 -3.21 4.25
N LEU A 492 -3.17 -4.24 4.67
CA LEU A 492 -2.04 -4.83 3.92
C LEU A 492 -2.51 -5.85 2.89
N GLY A 493 -3.60 -6.51 3.17
CA GLY A 493 -4.17 -7.53 2.32
C GLY A 493 -5.44 -8.09 2.91
N GLY A 494 -6.16 -8.87 2.13
CA GLY A 494 -7.41 -9.49 2.52
C GLY A 494 -7.67 -10.80 1.81
N GLY A 495 -8.59 -11.56 2.34
CA GLY A 495 -8.97 -12.85 1.81
C GLY A 495 -10.26 -13.41 2.38
N SER A 496 -10.60 -14.60 1.97
CA SER A 496 -11.79 -15.31 2.46
C SER A 496 -11.67 -16.82 2.27
N VAL A 497 -12.52 -17.55 2.96
CA VAL A 497 -12.90 -18.91 2.57
C VAL A 497 -13.81 -18.81 1.36
N ARG A 498 -13.64 -19.72 0.39
CA ARG A 498 -14.41 -19.73 -0.86
C ARG A 498 -15.60 -20.67 -0.78
N ILE A 499 -16.67 -20.31 -1.47
CA ILE A 499 -17.79 -21.23 -1.69
C ILE A 499 -17.28 -22.38 -2.54
N HIS A 500 -17.44 -23.61 -2.06
CA HIS A 500 -17.14 -24.83 -2.81
C HIS A 500 -18.39 -25.67 -3.08
N GLN A 501 -19.54 -25.27 -2.56
CA GLN A 501 -20.85 -25.91 -2.73
C GLN A 501 -21.60 -25.22 -3.84
N SER A 502 -21.96 -25.97 -4.90
CA SER A 502 -22.59 -25.41 -6.11
C SER A 502 -23.94 -24.76 -5.81
N ASP A 503 -24.76 -25.35 -4.94
CA ASP A 503 -26.07 -24.83 -4.55
C ASP A 503 -25.98 -23.50 -3.78
N VAL A 504 -24.99 -23.38 -2.89
CA VAL A 504 -24.71 -22.11 -2.19
C VAL A 504 -24.25 -21.06 -3.17
N GLN A 505 -23.36 -21.40 -4.14
CA GLN A 505 -22.87 -20.48 -5.14
C GLN A 505 -23.97 -19.96 -6.08
N GLU A 506 -24.86 -20.85 -6.51
CA GLU A 506 -26.02 -20.49 -7.34
C GLU A 506 -26.93 -19.50 -6.61
N LYS A 507 -27.27 -19.78 -5.33
CA LYS A 507 -28.04 -18.86 -4.50
C LYS A 507 -27.36 -17.51 -4.32
N MET A 508 -26.07 -17.50 -4.05
CA MET A 508 -25.29 -16.25 -3.89
C MET A 508 -25.37 -15.38 -5.14
N LEU A 509 -25.17 -15.96 -6.32
CA LEU A 509 -25.26 -15.23 -7.59
C LEU A 509 -26.68 -14.68 -7.83
N GLU A 510 -27.72 -15.48 -7.52
CA GLU A 510 -29.12 -15.04 -7.57
C GLU A 510 -29.38 -13.81 -6.69
N LYS A 511 -28.93 -13.85 -5.41
CA LYS A 511 -29.11 -12.72 -4.47
C LYS A 511 -28.36 -11.46 -4.89
N LEU A 512 -27.26 -11.61 -5.64
CA LEU A 512 -26.52 -10.51 -6.25
C LEU A 512 -27.14 -10.01 -7.56
N GLY A 513 -28.29 -10.59 -7.99
CA GLY A 513 -29.03 -10.17 -9.17
C GLY A 513 -28.50 -10.71 -10.49
N PHE A 514 -27.75 -11.82 -10.48
CA PHE A 514 -27.38 -12.54 -11.69
C PHE A 514 -28.53 -13.45 -12.14
N THR A 515 -28.91 -13.37 -13.41
CA THR A 515 -29.74 -14.43 -14.01
C THR A 515 -28.90 -15.68 -14.26
N PRO A 516 -29.48 -16.88 -14.32
CA PRO A 516 -28.74 -18.11 -14.61
C PRO A 516 -27.92 -18.01 -15.91
N GLU A 517 -28.46 -17.36 -16.96
CA GLU A 517 -27.78 -17.18 -18.25
C GLU A 517 -26.53 -16.29 -18.06
N ARG A 518 -26.68 -15.15 -17.38
CA ARG A 518 -25.58 -14.22 -17.13
C ARG A 518 -24.52 -14.83 -16.22
N ALA A 519 -24.91 -15.56 -15.18
CA ALA A 519 -24.00 -16.28 -14.30
C ALA A 519 -23.20 -17.33 -15.10
N ASN A 520 -23.86 -18.09 -15.97
CA ASN A 520 -23.20 -19.08 -16.83
C ASN A 520 -22.28 -18.41 -17.87
N GLU A 521 -22.67 -17.29 -18.45
CA GLU A 521 -21.83 -16.55 -19.39
C GLU A 521 -20.53 -16.06 -18.74
N GLN A 522 -20.59 -15.53 -17.52
CA GLN A 522 -19.46 -14.93 -16.84
C GLN A 522 -18.61 -15.97 -16.09
N PHE A 523 -19.23 -16.89 -15.37
CA PHE A 523 -18.59 -17.82 -14.42
C PHE A 523 -18.84 -19.29 -14.75
N GLY A 524 -19.48 -19.60 -15.88
CA GLY A 524 -19.86 -20.97 -16.23
C GLY A 524 -18.71 -21.97 -16.23
N PHE A 525 -17.51 -21.53 -16.63
CA PHE A 525 -16.32 -22.37 -16.59
C PHE A 525 -15.91 -22.76 -15.16
N LEU A 526 -16.05 -21.87 -14.18
CA LEU A 526 -15.76 -22.13 -12.77
C LEU A 526 -16.87 -23.04 -12.17
N MET A 527 -18.13 -22.70 -12.42
CA MET A 527 -19.28 -23.51 -11.99
C MET A 527 -19.22 -24.94 -12.55
N GLN A 528 -18.77 -25.08 -13.80
CA GLN A 528 -18.57 -26.39 -14.42
C GLN A 528 -17.41 -27.14 -13.73
N ALA A 529 -16.30 -26.48 -13.44
CA ALA A 529 -15.16 -27.11 -12.77
C ALA A 529 -15.55 -27.67 -11.39
N PHE A 530 -16.40 -26.98 -10.66
CA PHE A 530 -16.87 -27.41 -9.32
C PHE A 530 -17.64 -28.73 -9.37
N ARG A 531 -18.24 -29.10 -10.50
CA ARG A 531 -18.92 -30.39 -10.68
C ARG A 531 -17.98 -31.61 -10.67
N TYR A 532 -16.68 -31.37 -10.86
CA TYR A 532 -15.67 -32.43 -10.90
C TYR A 532 -14.97 -32.63 -9.55
N GLY A 533 -15.48 -32.03 -8.48
CA GLY A 533 -14.96 -32.15 -7.12
C GLY A 533 -13.99 -31.04 -6.80
N VAL A 534 -14.46 -30.01 -6.12
CA VAL A 534 -13.67 -28.93 -5.61
C VAL A 534 -13.42 -29.11 -4.11
N PRO A 535 -12.18 -29.01 -3.62
CA PRO A 535 -11.92 -29.07 -2.18
C PRO A 535 -12.41 -27.78 -1.50
N PRO A 536 -12.76 -27.80 -0.21
CA PRO A 536 -12.80 -26.58 0.59
C PRO A 536 -11.48 -25.83 0.44
N HIS A 537 -11.52 -24.53 0.17
CA HIS A 537 -10.30 -23.76 -0.07
C HIS A 537 -10.47 -22.31 0.38
N ALA A 538 -9.36 -21.67 0.67
CA ALA A 538 -9.30 -20.31 1.14
C ALA A 538 -7.97 -19.65 0.72
N GLY A 539 -7.95 -18.34 0.66
CA GLY A 539 -6.75 -17.64 0.27
C GLY A 539 -6.71 -16.20 0.73
N LEU A 540 -5.59 -15.56 0.46
CA LEU A 540 -5.32 -14.17 0.81
C LEU A 540 -4.42 -13.54 -0.24
N ALA A 541 -4.53 -12.23 -0.43
CA ALA A 541 -3.63 -11.46 -1.25
C ALA A 541 -3.10 -10.24 -0.49
N TYR A 542 -1.76 -10.07 -0.47
CA TYR A 542 -1.14 -8.84 0.02
C TYR A 542 -0.84 -7.89 -1.13
N GLY A 543 -1.02 -6.59 -0.91
CA GLY A 543 -0.40 -5.58 -1.76
C GLY A 543 1.11 -5.51 -1.48
N LEU A 544 1.94 -6.12 -2.34
CA LEU A 544 3.40 -6.13 -2.16
C LEU A 544 3.98 -4.71 -2.09
N ASP A 545 3.47 -3.81 -2.91
CA ASP A 545 3.92 -2.41 -2.94
C ASP A 545 3.59 -1.70 -1.61
N ARG A 546 2.41 -1.95 -1.05
CA ARG A 546 1.97 -1.40 0.23
C ARG A 546 2.78 -1.97 1.40
N LEU A 547 3.04 -3.28 1.39
CA LEU A 547 3.89 -3.95 2.38
C LEU A 547 5.32 -3.39 2.36
N ALA A 548 5.91 -3.26 1.17
CA ALA A 548 7.23 -2.68 0.99
C ALA A 548 7.28 -1.20 1.43
N MET A 549 6.25 -0.41 1.11
CA MET A 549 6.11 0.99 1.52
C MET A 549 6.21 1.13 3.05
N TRP A 550 5.46 0.31 3.79
CA TRP A 550 5.51 0.31 5.25
C TRP A 550 6.90 -0.08 5.78
N MET A 551 7.52 -1.13 5.25
CA MET A 551 8.84 -1.61 5.69
C MET A 551 9.96 -0.59 5.50
N VAL A 552 9.86 0.27 4.50
CA VAL A 552 10.87 1.32 4.24
C VAL A 552 10.48 2.69 4.79
N GLY A 553 9.34 2.81 5.47
CA GLY A 553 8.84 4.07 6.01
C GLY A 553 8.51 5.13 4.95
N ALA A 554 8.08 4.72 3.76
CA ALA A 554 7.68 5.64 2.70
C ALA A 554 6.20 6.06 2.85
N GLU A 555 5.87 7.25 2.34
CA GLU A 555 4.51 7.81 2.39
C GLU A 555 3.67 7.44 1.15
N THR A 556 4.32 6.92 0.11
CA THR A 556 3.67 6.54 -1.15
C THR A 556 4.30 5.28 -1.74
N ILE A 557 3.46 4.43 -2.37
CA ILE A 557 3.94 3.23 -3.07
C ILE A 557 4.81 3.57 -4.30
N ARG A 558 4.74 4.78 -4.85
CA ARG A 558 5.62 5.23 -5.94
C ARG A 558 7.10 5.19 -5.58
N ASP A 559 7.41 5.28 -4.30
CA ASP A 559 8.80 5.19 -3.82
C ASP A 559 9.38 3.77 -3.82
N VAL A 560 8.51 2.76 -3.87
CA VAL A 560 8.91 1.33 -3.89
C VAL A 560 8.62 0.65 -5.23
N ILE A 561 8.13 1.39 -6.22
CA ILE A 561 7.94 0.95 -7.60
C ILE A 561 9.02 1.62 -8.46
N ALA A 562 9.73 0.83 -9.27
CA ALA A 562 10.84 1.37 -10.08
C ALA A 562 10.35 2.46 -11.04
N PHE A 563 9.30 2.20 -11.80
CA PHE A 563 8.70 3.11 -12.78
C PHE A 563 7.19 3.24 -12.54
N PRO A 564 6.78 4.06 -11.54
CA PRO A 564 5.37 4.27 -11.21
C PRO A 564 4.72 5.26 -12.18
N LYS A 565 3.40 5.20 -12.30
CA LYS A 565 2.62 6.26 -12.96
C LYS A 565 2.51 7.49 -12.05
N GLY A 566 2.37 8.66 -12.68
CA GLY A 566 2.06 9.92 -12.02
C GLY A 566 0.68 9.93 -11.37
N LYS A 567 0.30 11.05 -10.77
CA LYS A 567 -1.02 11.21 -10.12
C LYS A 567 -2.18 11.20 -11.11
N ASP A 568 -1.92 11.52 -12.34
CA ASP A 568 -2.84 11.53 -13.49
C ASP A 568 -2.88 10.19 -14.25
N GLY A 569 -2.14 9.19 -13.79
CA GLY A 569 -2.03 7.88 -14.45
C GLY A 569 -1.04 7.83 -15.61
N SER A 570 -0.36 8.94 -15.93
CA SER A 570 0.61 9.00 -17.01
C SER A 570 2.01 8.52 -16.59
N ASP A 571 2.80 8.10 -17.56
CA ASP A 571 4.24 7.83 -17.43
C ASP A 571 5.01 8.96 -18.08
N ALA A 572 5.49 9.90 -17.28
CA ALA A 572 6.19 11.10 -17.77
C ALA A 572 7.57 10.80 -18.42
N MET A 573 8.13 9.61 -18.21
CA MET A 573 9.42 9.18 -18.80
C MET A 573 9.23 8.62 -20.21
N MET A 574 8.15 7.86 -20.43
CA MET A 574 7.86 7.18 -21.70
C MET A 574 6.75 7.86 -22.50
N ASP A 575 6.19 8.96 -21.98
CA ASP A 575 5.04 9.68 -22.57
C ASP A 575 3.83 8.74 -22.82
N ALA A 576 3.52 7.86 -21.83
CA ALA A 576 2.39 6.95 -21.91
C ALA A 576 1.24 7.41 -20.97
N PRO A 577 -0.06 7.26 -21.40
CA PRO A 577 -0.51 6.76 -22.68
C PRO A 577 -0.22 7.72 -23.83
N ALA A 578 0.02 7.19 -25.03
CA ALA A 578 0.31 7.96 -26.23
C ALA A 578 -0.64 7.56 -27.36
N GLU A 579 -0.74 8.42 -28.37
CA GLU A 579 -1.41 8.07 -29.61
C GLU A 579 -0.74 6.86 -30.27
N VAL A 580 -1.53 6.08 -30.98
CA VAL A 580 -1.01 4.91 -31.71
C VAL A 580 -0.08 5.40 -32.83
N PHE A 581 1.16 4.97 -32.79
CA PHE A 581 2.21 5.40 -33.72
C PHE A 581 1.89 5.08 -35.19
N ASP A 582 1.33 3.88 -35.44
CA ASP A 582 0.92 3.45 -36.76
C ASP A 582 -0.60 3.24 -36.81
N PRO A 583 -1.36 4.14 -37.49
CA PRO A 583 -2.81 4.04 -37.62
C PRO A 583 -3.28 2.72 -38.23
N GLN A 584 -2.45 2.01 -39.01
CA GLN A 584 -2.79 0.71 -39.57
C GLN A 584 -3.08 -0.32 -38.47
N GLN A 585 -2.45 -0.19 -37.31
CA GLN A 585 -2.70 -1.07 -36.15
C GLN A 585 -4.16 -0.98 -35.68
N LEU A 586 -4.76 0.20 -35.68
CA LEU A 586 -6.17 0.38 -35.34
C LEU A 586 -7.10 -0.29 -36.35
N LEU A 587 -6.78 -0.16 -37.65
CA LEU A 587 -7.54 -0.82 -38.74
C LEU A 587 -7.43 -2.33 -38.64
N ASP A 588 -6.22 -2.86 -38.33
CA ASP A 588 -6.00 -4.30 -38.16
C ASP A 588 -6.80 -4.87 -36.97
N LEU A 589 -6.99 -4.05 -35.95
CA LEU A 589 -7.80 -4.38 -34.76
C LEU A 589 -9.28 -4.11 -34.96
N ASN A 590 -9.68 -3.49 -36.08
CA ASN A 590 -11.03 -3.04 -36.36
C ASN A 590 -11.58 -2.07 -35.28
N ILE A 591 -10.76 -1.12 -34.87
CA ILE A 591 -11.05 -0.10 -33.85
C ILE A 591 -10.96 1.29 -34.50
N ALA A 592 -11.86 2.18 -34.12
CA ALA A 592 -11.80 3.60 -34.45
C ALA A 592 -11.78 4.46 -33.19
N VAL A 593 -10.98 5.52 -33.21
CA VAL A 593 -11.05 6.58 -32.20
C VAL A 593 -12.21 7.49 -32.59
N ILE A 594 -13.22 7.58 -31.75
CA ILE A 594 -14.35 8.50 -31.93
C ILE A 594 -13.92 9.83 -31.31
N ALA A 595 -13.83 10.89 -32.14
CA ALA A 595 -13.61 12.23 -31.64
C ALA A 595 -14.77 12.64 -30.71
N GLU A 596 -14.48 13.26 -29.58
CA GLU A 596 -15.52 13.92 -28.79
C GLU A 596 -16.18 15.00 -29.67
N GLU A 597 -17.50 14.93 -29.82
CA GLU A 597 -18.26 16.05 -30.37
C GLU A 597 -18.03 17.23 -29.42
N GLU A 598 -17.46 18.35 -29.96
CA GLU A 598 -17.38 19.60 -29.23
C GLU A 598 -18.79 19.88 -28.67
N LYS A 599 -18.97 19.77 -27.38
CA LYS A 599 -20.16 20.28 -26.72
C LYS A 599 -20.16 21.79 -26.99
N SER A 600 -20.93 22.20 -27.99
CA SER A 600 -21.27 23.60 -28.18
C SER A 600 -21.87 24.10 -26.88
N GLU A 601 -21.19 25.07 -26.25
CA GLU A 601 -21.65 25.83 -25.09
C GLU A 601 -23.05 26.45 -25.32
#